data_de15e42672360f7e52f3a9fb6a68dc3e
#
_entry.id   de15e42672360f7e52f3a9fb6a68dc3e
#
_cell.length_a   1.000
_cell.length_b   1.000
_cell.length_c   1.000
_cell.angle_alpha   90.00
_cell.angle_beta   90.00
_cell.angle_gamma   90.00
#
_symmetry.space_group_name_H-M   'P 1'
#
loop_
_entity.id
_entity.type
_entity.pdbx_description
1 polymer ?
#
loop_
_entity_poly.entity_id
_entity_poly.type
_entity_poly.pdbx_seq_one_letter_code
_entity_poly.pdbx_strand_id
1 'polypeptide(L)'
;MNLKMLLFASVSLVLFASCHNSDDPYMTLATKTLDVEAEGGLFTVDLSSNVYYRVNNDCQTDGSDSHWAVVDSHETQGEITKFTIKVSENSSTSSRVGAIRFIGDDVTPLKLVITQKMIVPKGISPITESIDATTTESSFKV
;
A
#
# COMPACT_ATOMS: atom_id res chain seq x y z
N MET A 1 -24.25 4.15 64.53
CA MET A 1 -23.71 3.03 63.73
C MET A 1 -24.06 3.27 62.27
N ASN A 2 -23.13 3.76 61.50
CA ASN A 2 -23.36 4.10 60.09
C ASN A 2 -22.74 3.02 59.22
N LEU A 3 -23.56 2.15 58.66
CA LEU A 3 -23.22 1.17 57.70
C LEU A 3 -23.12 1.85 56.32
N LYS A 4 -21.92 2.22 55.88
CA LYS A 4 -21.65 2.70 54.54
C LYS A 4 -21.70 1.55 53.58
N MET A 5 -22.77 1.46 52.85
CA MET A 5 -22.97 0.52 51.76
C MET A 5 -22.08 0.92 50.57
N LEU A 6 -21.00 0.17 50.34
CA LEU A 6 -20.14 0.33 49.18
C LEU A 6 -20.85 -0.35 48.01
N LEU A 7 -21.35 0.46 47.08
CA LEU A 7 -21.83 -0.01 45.76
C LEU A 7 -20.60 -0.29 44.89
N PHE A 8 -20.24 -1.55 44.69
CA PHE A 8 -19.32 -1.97 43.63
C PHE A 8 -20.09 -1.99 42.32
N ALA A 9 -19.88 -0.98 41.49
CA ALA A 9 -20.30 -1.00 40.11
C ALA A 9 -19.40 -1.99 39.34
N SER A 10 -19.91 -3.18 39.12
CA SER A 10 -19.32 -4.18 38.26
C SER A 10 -19.48 -3.71 36.80
N VAL A 11 -18.42 -3.16 36.23
CA VAL A 11 -18.35 -2.90 34.78
C VAL A 11 -18.14 -4.24 34.11
N SER A 12 -19.22 -4.84 33.62
CA SER A 12 -19.18 -5.99 32.73
C SER A 12 -18.59 -5.52 31.39
N LEU A 13 -17.30 -5.78 31.19
CA LEU A 13 -16.66 -5.69 29.89
C LEU A 13 -17.21 -6.83 29.02
N VAL A 14 -18.21 -6.55 28.21
CA VAL A 14 -18.72 -7.47 27.21
C VAL A 14 -17.68 -7.54 26.09
N LEU A 15 -16.78 -8.50 26.19
CA LEU A 15 -15.96 -8.94 25.10
C LEU A 15 -16.89 -9.59 24.07
N PHE A 16 -17.23 -8.87 23.01
CA PHE A 16 -17.77 -9.50 21.83
C PHE A 16 -16.67 -10.38 21.23
N ALA A 17 -16.53 -11.59 21.76
CA ALA A 17 -15.90 -12.66 21.03
C ALA A 17 -16.81 -12.91 19.82
N SER A 18 -16.45 -12.34 18.68
CA SER A 18 -16.95 -12.76 17.40
C SER A 18 -16.57 -14.23 17.26
N CYS A 19 -17.51 -15.13 17.59
CA CYS A 19 -17.40 -16.52 17.24
C CYS A 19 -17.51 -16.61 15.72
N HIS A 20 -16.38 -16.41 15.05
CA HIS A 20 -16.24 -16.86 13.68
C HIS A 20 -16.19 -18.39 13.77
N ASN A 21 -17.17 -19.08 13.17
CA ASN A 21 -17.11 -20.52 13.05
C ASN A 21 -15.83 -20.84 12.30
N SER A 22 -14.89 -21.51 12.96
CA SER A 22 -13.54 -21.80 12.47
C SER A 22 -13.51 -22.81 11.31
N ASP A 23 -14.68 -23.19 10.79
CA ASP A 23 -14.79 -24.21 9.76
C ASP A 23 -14.94 -23.63 8.34
N ASP A 24 -15.35 -22.37 8.19
CA ASP A 24 -15.47 -21.76 6.87
C ASP A 24 -14.12 -21.18 6.40
N PRO A 25 -13.65 -21.58 5.19
CA PRO A 25 -12.40 -21.07 4.66
C PRO A 25 -12.49 -19.57 4.38
N TYR A 26 -11.50 -18.82 4.85
CA TYR A 26 -11.45 -17.38 4.58
C TYR A 26 -10.02 -16.87 4.38
N MET A 27 -9.92 -15.76 3.65
CA MET A 27 -8.70 -15.00 3.47
C MET A 27 -9.06 -13.52 3.24
N THR A 28 -8.43 -12.60 3.94
CA THR A 28 -8.67 -11.16 3.82
C THR A 28 -7.36 -10.38 3.89
N LEU A 29 -7.27 -9.29 3.11
CA LEU A 29 -6.18 -8.31 3.16
C LEU A 29 -6.66 -7.06 3.88
N ALA A 30 -5.87 -6.56 4.83
CA ALA A 30 -6.13 -5.29 5.50
C ALA A 30 -6.04 -4.11 4.51
N THR A 31 -5.14 -4.20 3.53
CA THR A 31 -4.93 -3.19 2.49
C THR A 31 -4.87 -3.86 1.13
N LYS A 32 -5.61 -3.35 0.15
CA LYS A 32 -5.66 -3.90 -1.22
C LYS A 32 -4.84 -3.10 -2.23
N THR A 33 -4.42 -1.88 -1.87
CA THR A 33 -3.64 -0.97 -2.73
C THR A 33 -2.51 -0.34 -1.94
N LEU A 34 -1.34 -0.18 -2.57
CA LEU A 34 -0.22 0.61 -2.08
C LEU A 34 0.14 1.66 -3.12
N ASP A 35 0.09 2.94 -2.72
CA ASP A 35 0.60 4.05 -3.51
C ASP A 35 1.99 4.41 -3.00
N VAL A 36 2.99 4.27 -3.86
CA VAL A 36 4.40 4.35 -3.52
C VAL A 36 5.05 5.49 -4.29
N GLU A 37 5.85 6.29 -3.59
CA GLU A 37 6.67 7.34 -4.22
C GLU A 37 7.80 6.72 -5.07
N ALA A 38 8.44 7.54 -5.91
CA ALA A 38 9.48 7.07 -6.84
C ALA A 38 10.66 6.40 -6.12
N GLU A 39 11.01 6.86 -4.92
CA GLU A 39 12.12 6.35 -4.11
C GLU A 39 11.92 4.90 -3.63
N GLY A 40 10.67 4.42 -3.63
CA GLY A 40 10.34 3.11 -3.10
C GLY A 40 10.36 3.06 -1.57
N GLY A 41 10.69 1.89 -1.00
CA GLY A 41 10.76 1.71 0.45
C GLY A 41 10.26 0.36 0.93
N LEU A 42 10.03 0.26 2.25
CA LEU A 42 9.45 -0.90 2.92
C LEU A 42 8.03 -0.58 3.39
N PHE A 43 7.10 -1.48 3.08
CA PHE A 43 5.68 -1.34 3.41
C PHE A 43 5.20 -2.62 4.08
N THR A 44 4.28 -2.49 5.04
CA THR A 44 3.69 -3.65 5.71
C THR A 44 2.24 -3.84 5.31
N VAL A 45 1.84 -5.09 5.11
CA VAL A 45 0.47 -5.49 4.79
C VAL A 45 0.11 -6.73 5.59
N ASP A 46 -1.04 -6.70 6.25
CA ASP A 46 -1.54 -7.81 7.04
C ASP A 46 -2.54 -8.63 6.20
N LEU A 47 -2.33 -9.93 6.17
CA LEU A 47 -3.23 -10.95 5.64
C LEU A 47 -3.78 -11.76 6.80
N SER A 48 -5.09 -11.89 6.89
CA SER A 48 -5.74 -12.82 7.82
C SER A 48 -6.30 -14.00 7.03
N SER A 49 -5.95 -15.24 7.45
CA SER A 49 -6.34 -16.47 6.74
C SER A 49 -6.36 -17.67 7.67
N ASN A 50 -7.37 -18.53 7.50
CA ASN A 50 -7.40 -19.87 8.09
C ASN A 50 -7.14 -21.00 7.08
N VAL A 51 -6.78 -20.63 5.83
CA VAL A 51 -6.43 -21.59 4.78
C VAL A 51 -4.96 -21.48 4.38
N TYR A 52 -4.45 -22.54 3.79
CA TYR A 52 -3.13 -22.51 3.16
C TYR A 52 -3.17 -21.63 1.90
N TYR A 53 -2.14 -20.85 1.66
CA TYR A 53 -2.06 -19.99 0.48
C TYR A 53 -0.63 -19.91 -0.08
N ARG A 54 -0.55 -19.54 -1.34
CA ARG A 54 0.70 -19.24 -2.05
C ARG A 54 0.71 -17.79 -2.49
N VAL A 55 1.90 -17.21 -2.62
CA VAL A 55 2.10 -15.85 -3.07
C VAL A 55 2.68 -15.84 -4.47
N ASN A 56 2.01 -15.16 -5.41
CA ASN A 56 2.50 -14.92 -6.76
C ASN A 56 2.79 -13.44 -6.93
N ASN A 57 3.93 -13.13 -7.54
CA ASN A 57 4.39 -11.77 -7.75
C ASN A 57 4.38 -11.43 -9.24
N ASP A 58 3.56 -10.44 -9.62
CA ASP A 58 3.46 -9.93 -10.99
C ASP A 58 4.09 -8.52 -11.15
N CYS A 59 4.92 -8.09 -10.19
CA CYS A 59 5.62 -6.80 -10.24
C CYS A 59 6.95 -6.91 -11.01
N GLN A 60 6.91 -7.42 -12.23
CA GLN A 60 8.10 -7.57 -13.06
C GLN A 60 8.44 -6.29 -13.82
N THR A 61 9.73 -6.10 -14.08
CA THR A 61 10.21 -5.09 -15.02
C THR A 61 10.11 -5.68 -16.43
N ASP A 62 9.57 -4.93 -17.37
CA ASP A 62 9.41 -5.36 -18.77
C ASP A 62 10.74 -5.91 -19.33
N GLY A 63 10.70 -7.13 -19.85
CA GLY A 63 11.85 -7.81 -20.46
C GLY A 63 12.91 -8.31 -19.47
N SER A 64 12.63 -8.37 -18.18
CA SER A 64 13.52 -8.85 -17.14
C SER A 64 12.82 -9.82 -16.19
N ASP A 65 13.55 -10.81 -15.68
CA ASP A 65 13.08 -11.70 -14.61
C ASP A 65 13.10 -11.02 -13.22
N SER A 66 13.60 -9.78 -13.14
CA SER A 66 13.67 -9.05 -11.88
C SER A 66 12.34 -8.39 -11.52
N HIS A 67 12.01 -8.48 -10.22
CA HIS A 67 10.82 -7.86 -9.66
C HIS A 67 11.19 -6.54 -8.98
N TRP A 68 10.45 -5.48 -9.28
CA TRP A 68 10.64 -4.17 -8.65
C TRP A 68 9.93 -4.03 -7.30
N ALA A 69 8.97 -4.90 -7.00
CA ALA A 69 8.39 -5.05 -5.67
C ALA A 69 8.43 -6.54 -5.30
N VAL A 70 8.88 -6.85 -4.09
CA VAL A 70 9.03 -8.23 -3.60
C VAL A 70 8.55 -8.35 -2.16
N VAL A 71 8.14 -9.55 -1.77
CA VAL A 71 7.98 -9.89 -0.36
C VAL A 71 9.38 -10.10 0.23
N ASP A 72 9.81 -9.18 1.07
CA ASP A 72 11.13 -9.19 1.73
C ASP A 72 11.14 -10.16 2.92
N SER A 73 10.10 -10.11 3.74
CA SER A 73 9.91 -10.98 4.90
C SER A 73 8.44 -11.11 5.28
N HIS A 74 8.14 -12.07 6.14
CA HIS A 74 6.81 -12.21 6.74
C HIS A 74 6.91 -12.79 8.14
N GLU A 75 5.95 -12.41 8.99
CA GLU A 75 5.79 -12.93 10.36
C GLU A 75 4.33 -13.35 10.57
N THR A 76 4.13 -14.57 11.08
CA THR A 76 2.80 -15.11 11.33
C THR A 76 2.53 -15.24 12.82
N GLN A 77 1.39 -14.70 13.27
CA GLN A 77 0.86 -14.84 14.61
C GLN A 77 -0.60 -15.30 14.54
N GLY A 78 -0.84 -16.56 14.87
CA GLY A 78 -2.16 -17.18 14.70
C GLY A 78 -2.58 -17.18 13.23
N GLU A 79 -3.72 -16.59 12.92
CA GLU A 79 -4.26 -16.50 11.57
C GLU A 79 -3.83 -15.21 10.82
N ILE A 80 -3.01 -14.36 11.45
CA ILE A 80 -2.55 -13.11 10.85
C ILE A 80 -1.09 -13.26 10.42
N THR A 81 -0.83 -12.99 9.15
CA THR A 81 0.52 -12.90 8.59
C THR A 81 0.79 -11.46 8.17
N LYS A 82 1.80 -10.85 8.78
CA LYS A 82 2.32 -9.54 8.40
C LYS A 82 3.40 -9.72 7.35
N PHE A 83 3.17 -9.20 6.16
CA PHE A 83 4.15 -9.17 5.08
C PHE A 83 4.89 -7.83 5.06
N THR A 84 6.20 -7.87 4.90
CA THR A 84 7.01 -6.71 4.56
C THR A 84 7.27 -6.72 3.06
N ILE A 85 6.79 -5.72 2.36
CA ILE A 85 6.95 -5.55 0.92
C ILE A 85 8.06 -4.53 0.69
N LYS A 86 9.10 -4.94 -0.02
CA LYS A 86 10.19 -4.05 -0.46
C LYS A 86 9.91 -3.61 -1.89
N VAL A 87 9.84 -2.29 -2.10
CA VAL A 87 9.67 -1.66 -3.41
C VAL A 87 10.95 -0.93 -3.77
N SER A 88 11.53 -1.28 -4.92
CA SER A 88 12.74 -0.64 -5.43
C SER A 88 12.44 0.76 -5.97
N GLU A 89 13.45 1.61 -6.05
CA GLU A 89 13.34 2.91 -6.71
C GLU A 89 12.84 2.77 -8.15
N ASN A 90 11.96 3.67 -8.55
CA ASN A 90 11.55 3.84 -9.94
C ASN A 90 12.32 5.02 -10.56
N SER A 91 13.43 4.74 -11.20
CA SER A 91 14.24 5.73 -11.92
C SER A 91 13.69 6.10 -13.29
N SER A 92 12.54 5.55 -13.69
CA SER A 92 11.87 5.82 -14.95
C SER A 92 11.06 7.12 -14.89
N THR A 93 10.87 7.75 -16.03
CA THR A 93 9.95 8.89 -16.23
C THR A 93 8.49 8.46 -16.40
N SER A 94 8.18 7.18 -16.19
CA SER A 94 6.83 6.63 -16.22
C SER A 94 6.50 5.97 -14.89
N SER A 95 5.26 6.14 -14.43
CA SER A 95 4.73 5.38 -13.30
C SER A 95 4.58 3.91 -13.69
N ARG A 96 4.64 3.02 -12.69
CA ARG A 96 4.45 1.59 -12.90
C ARG A 96 3.42 1.01 -11.95
N VAL A 97 2.73 -0.02 -12.39
CA VAL A 97 1.71 -0.74 -11.62
C VAL A 97 2.00 -2.22 -11.69
N GLY A 98 1.91 -2.88 -10.57
CA GLY A 98 2.06 -4.33 -10.45
C GLY A 98 1.15 -4.89 -9.37
N ALA A 99 1.22 -6.19 -9.15
CA ALA A 99 0.42 -6.83 -8.13
C ALA A 99 1.14 -8.01 -7.47
N ILE A 100 0.83 -8.20 -6.19
CA ILE A 100 1.13 -9.42 -5.46
C ILE A 100 -0.20 -10.12 -5.21
N ARG A 101 -0.31 -11.40 -5.61
CA ARG A 101 -1.53 -12.19 -5.45
C ARG A 101 -1.34 -13.24 -4.37
N PHE A 102 -2.35 -13.39 -3.55
CA PHE A 102 -2.48 -14.42 -2.54
C PHE A 102 -3.55 -15.39 -3.00
N ILE A 103 -3.18 -16.65 -3.21
CA ILE A 103 -4.05 -17.67 -3.80
C ILE A 103 -4.19 -18.78 -2.77
N GLY A 104 -5.34 -18.84 -2.12
CA GLY A 104 -5.69 -19.87 -1.14
C GLY A 104 -6.56 -20.95 -1.75
N ASP A 105 -6.65 -22.09 -1.03
CA ASP A 105 -7.54 -23.17 -1.40
C ASP A 105 -8.97 -22.84 -0.96
N ASP A 106 -9.93 -23.09 -1.84
CA ASP A 106 -11.38 -22.90 -1.62
C ASP A 106 -11.81 -21.46 -1.23
N VAL A 107 -10.94 -20.46 -1.49
CA VAL A 107 -11.23 -19.05 -1.28
C VAL A 107 -10.94 -18.22 -2.52
N THR A 108 -11.62 -17.08 -2.64
CA THR A 108 -11.33 -16.13 -3.73
C THR A 108 -9.92 -15.56 -3.60
N PRO A 109 -9.09 -15.63 -4.66
CA PRO A 109 -7.77 -15.03 -4.65
C PRO A 109 -7.80 -13.54 -4.34
N LEU A 110 -6.88 -13.08 -3.50
CA LEU A 110 -6.71 -11.67 -3.16
C LEU A 110 -5.57 -11.06 -3.97
N LYS A 111 -5.68 -9.75 -4.18
CA LYS A 111 -4.71 -8.98 -4.96
C LYS A 111 -4.35 -7.72 -4.19
N LEU A 112 -3.04 -7.54 -3.95
CA LEU A 112 -2.46 -6.28 -3.52
C LEU A 112 -1.93 -5.57 -4.76
N VAL A 113 -2.54 -4.46 -5.14
CA VAL A 113 -2.12 -3.62 -6.27
C VAL A 113 -1.12 -2.59 -5.76
N ILE A 114 0.05 -2.49 -6.41
CA ILE A 114 1.10 -1.53 -6.08
C ILE A 114 1.24 -0.56 -7.25
N THR A 115 1.00 0.71 -6.99
CA THR A 115 1.20 1.81 -7.95
C THR A 115 2.39 2.62 -7.49
N GLN A 116 3.44 2.72 -8.32
CA GLN A 116 4.61 3.52 -7.99
C GLN A 116 4.74 4.68 -8.96
N LYS A 117 4.92 5.88 -8.39
CA LYS A 117 5.11 7.11 -9.15
C LYS A 117 6.42 7.08 -9.93
N MET A 118 6.47 7.86 -11.00
CA MET A 118 7.70 8.16 -11.75
C MET A 118 8.58 9.13 -10.96
N ILE A 119 9.88 9.14 -11.27
CA ILE A 119 10.77 10.18 -10.80
C ILE A 119 10.44 11.51 -11.52
N VAL A 120 10.28 12.57 -10.74
CA VAL A 120 10.19 13.93 -11.29
C VAL A 120 11.62 14.49 -11.29
N PRO A 121 12.23 14.75 -12.46
CA PRO A 121 13.57 15.35 -12.51
C PRO A 121 13.59 16.66 -11.72
N LYS A 122 14.46 16.72 -10.71
CA LYS A 122 14.65 17.91 -9.90
C LYS A 122 15.31 18.98 -10.78
N GLY A 123 14.53 19.95 -11.30
CA GLY A 123 15.06 21.01 -12.15
C GLY A 123 14.12 21.52 -13.25
N ILE A 124 12.96 20.92 -13.44
CA ILE A 124 11.90 21.51 -14.27
C ILE A 124 10.95 22.26 -13.33
N SER A 125 11.42 23.37 -12.76
CA SER A 125 10.50 24.45 -12.40
C SER A 125 9.86 24.91 -13.72
N PRO A 126 8.53 25.05 -13.79
CA PRO A 126 7.97 25.75 -14.92
C PRO A 126 8.59 27.15 -14.94
N ILE A 127 9.41 27.43 -15.96
CA ILE A 127 9.85 28.76 -16.24
C ILE A 127 8.59 29.50 -16.67
N THR A 128 7.93 30.18 -15.73
CA THR A 128 7.00 31.24 -16.06
C THR A 128 7.84 32.43 -16.50
N GLU A 129 8.44 32.36 -17.70
CA GLU A 129 8.84 33.53 -18.41
C GLU A 129 7.56 34.28 -18.74
N SER A 130 7.28 35.31 -17.96
CA SER A 130 6.41 36.39 -18.41
C SER A 130 7.17 37.07 -19.56
N ILE A 131 6.77 36.80 -20.79
CA ILE A 131 7.21 37.55 -21.96
C ILE A 131 6.55 38.90 -21.80
N ASP A 132 7.29 39.81 -21.21
CA ASP A 132 6.95 41.24 -21.22
C ASP A 132 7.13 41.69 -22.67
N ALA A 133 6.05 41.75 -23.42
CA ALA A 133 6.02 42.29 -24.78
C ALA A 133 6.16 43.80 -24.68
N THR A 134 7.37 44.31 -24.48
CA THR A 134 7.68 45.68 -24.75
C THR A 134 7.70 45.89 -26.25
N THR A 135 6.58 46.37 -26.75
CA THR A 135 6.42 46.88 -28.12
C THR A 135 7.39 48.04 -28.33
N THR A 136 8.50 47.75 -28.99
CA THR A 136 9.36 48.81 -29.50
C THR A 136 8.77 49.28 -30.82
N GLU A 137 8.02 50.38 -30.79
CA GLU A 137 7.65 51.11 -31.99
C GLU A 137 8.92 51.73 -32.60
N SER A 138 9.45 51.11 -33.64
CA SER A 138 10.41 51.75 -34.51
C SER A 138 9.66 52.62 -35.53
N SER A 139 9.64 53.93 -35.27
CA SER A 139 9.15 54.92 -36.21
C SER A 139 10.13 54.99 -37.40
N PHE A 140 9.64 54.52 -38.58
CA PHE A 140 10.33 54.69 -39.84
C PHE A 140 10.02 56.11 -40.33
N LYS A 141 11.02 56.99 -40.35
CA LYS A 141 10.94 58.30 -41.08
C LYS A 141 11.43 58.10 -42.49
N VAL A 142 10.54 58.41 -43.44
CA VAL A 142 10.85 58.60 -44.85
C VAL A 142 11.40 60.00 -45.06
#